data_7250787494950f365b5295d5197b59bb
#
_entry.id   7250787494950f365b5295d5197b59bb
#
_cell.length_a   1.000
_cell.length_b   1.000
_cell.length_c   1.000
_cell.angle_alpha   90.00
_cell.angle_beta   90.00
_cell.angle_gamma   90.00
#
_symmetry.space_group_name_H-M   'P 1'
#
loop_
_entity.id
_entity.type
_entity.pdbx_description
1 polymer ?
#
loop_
_entity_poly.entity_id
_entity_poly.type
_entity_poly.pdbx_seq_one_letter_code
_entity_poly.pdbx_strand_id
1 'polypeptide(L)'
;MDTISTFARRVGLTPSALRFYDDCGVLRPAHVDPDSGYRYYSADQERDAALLRALRQAEVPLADITAVLAGDPASAREVLTAHARRLRSRADTAHAAVEAALRMVEQPSHGEVSVGGAELASAIRQVHPAAARTPEVPELGCVLVEWTTEVLRLVATDRYRLAVRELVPHRVVGPPNRLLVPVDAMVAALPWAVRHDAVRLVAEADDASLVADHPGDDAATGEVPLPTRDGNYPDYRRVLDTLAPHTCRIVTTRTALLDALAAAGNPVVLETGGDTVHVGDATVSAVCSGTARLAFDPAVLAPAVAAGVGPDVLLEITAADQPTVVRSADQGSFTTLVMPVRMDQ
;
A
#
# COMPACT_ATOMS: atom_id res chain seq x y z
N MET A 1 50.23 -13.62 -0.36
CA MET A 1 49.24 -14.68 -0.57
C MET A 1 49.05 -15.43 0.73
N ASP A 2 47.80 -15.66 1.11
CA ASP A 2 47.47 -16.35 2.35
C ASP A 2 46.96 -17.75 2.06
N THR A 3 47.21 -18.66 2.97
CA THR A 3 46.62 -19.99 2.90
C THR A 3 45.10 -19.89 3.02
N ILE A 4 44.38 -20.86 2.47
CA ILE A 4 42.91 -20.90 2.54
C ILE A 4 42.37 -20.72 3.97
N SER A 5 43.06 -21.25 4.99
CA SER A 5 42.62 -21.17 6.38
C SER A 5 42.84 -19.73 6.96
N THR A 6 43.93 -19.07 6.57
CA THR A 6 44.22 -17.69 7.00
C THR A 6 43.26 -16.71 6.33
N PHE A 7 43.04 -16.86 5.02
CA PHE A 7 42.15 -16.03 4.25
C PHE A 7 40.70 -16.20 4.72
N ALA A 8 40.26 -17.45 4.90
CA ALA A 8 38.92 -17.78 5.40
C ALA A 8 38.59 -17.05 6.71
N ARG A 9 39.53 -17.09 7.67
CA ARG A 9 39.36 -16.42 8.96
C ARG A 9 39.27 -14.88 8.81
N ARG A 10 40.05 -14.30 7.89
CA ARG A 10 40.03 -12.85 7.63
C ARG A 10 38.73 -12.37 7.04
N VAL A 11 38.16 -13.11 6.07
CA VAL A 11 36.93 -12.72 5.38
C VAL A 11 35.65 -13.26 6.05
N GLY A 12 35.78 -14.01 7.15
CA GLY A 12 34.65 -14.57 7.90
C GLY A 12 33.92 -15.68 7.15
N LEU A 13 34.65 -16.48 6.37
CA LEU A 13 34.18 -17.69 5.69
C LEU A 13 34.85 -18.93 6.30
N THR A 14 34.36 -20.11 5.96
CA THR A 14 35.01 -21.35 6.30
C THR A 14 35.91 -21.83 5.15
N PRO A 15 37.00 -22.56 5.42
CA PRO A 15 37.82 -23.17 4.35
C PRO A 15 37.02 -24.08 3.41
N SER A 16 35.98 -24.76 3.92
CA SER A 16 35.10 -25.61 3.11
C SER A 16 34.21 -24.76 2.19
N ALA A 17 33.71 -23.60 2.65
CA ALA A 17 32.97 -22.67 1.81
C ALA A 17 33.85 -22.12 0.67
N LEU A 18 35.09 -21.74 0.95
CA LEU A 18 36.01 -21.28 -0.09
C LEU A 18 36.33 -22.35 -1.14
N ARG A 19 36.45 -23.63 -0.73
CA ARG A 19 36.61 -24.74 -1.69
C ARG A 19 35.36 -24.88 -2.57
N PHE A 20 34.19 -24.84 -1.96
CA PHE A 20 32.93 -24.90 -2.69
C PHE A 20 32.79 -23.73 -3.70
N TYR A 21 33.17 -22.52 -3.33
CA TYR A 21 33.11 -21.37 -4.24
C TYR A 21 34.16 -21.45 -5.36
N ASP A 22 35.32 -22.06 -5.12
CA ASP A 22 36.28 -22.40 -6.16
C ASP A 22 35.74 -23.46 -7.11
N ASP A 23 35.21 -24.56 -6.58
CA ASP A 23 34.64 -25.64 -7.36
C ASP A 23 33.45 -25.17 -8.23
N CYS A 24 32.66 -24.19 -7.75
CA CYS A 24 31.59 -23.53 -8.51
C CYS A 24 32.09 -22.39 -9.42
N GLY A 25 33.37 -22.05 -9.39
CA GLY A 25 33.96 -20.99 -10.19
C GLY A 25 33.57 -19.57 -9.78
N VAL A 26 32.95 -19.39 -8.61
CA VAL A 26 32.49 -18.09 -8.08
C VAL A 26 33.61 -17.26 -7.50
N LEU A 27 34.52 -17.90 -6.74
CA LEU A 27 35.71 -17.27 -6.17
C LEU A 27 36.88 -18.23 -6.25
N ARG A 28 37.65 -18.12 -7.33
CA ARG A 28 38.84 -18.95 -7.57
C ARG A 28 40.02 -18.47 -6.76
N PRO A 29 40.91 -19.36 -6.23
CA PRO A 29 42.13 -18.95 -5.59
C PRO A 29 43.07 -18.24 -6.57
N ALA A 30 43.85 -17.31 -6.08
CA ALA A 30 44.87 -16.62 -6.88
C ALA A 30 45.99 -17.56 -7.37
N HIS A 31 46.26 -18.62 -6.60
CA HIS A 31 47.24 -19.67 -6.95
C HIS A 31 46.84 -20.99 -6.31
N VAL A 32 47.02 -22.07 -7.08
CA VAL A 32 46.93 -23.46 -6.59
C VAL A 32 48.30 -24.07 -6.80
N ASP A 33 48.89 -24.56 -5.73
CA ASP A 33 50.18 -25.24 -5.78
C ASP A 33 50.02 -26.54 -6.57
N PRO A 34 50.78 -26.76 -7.67
CA PRO A 34 50.56 -27.89 -8.54
C PRO A 34 50.97 -29.22 -7.93
N ASP A 35 51.89 -29.22 -6.94
CA ASP A 35 52.40 -30.44 -6.33
C ASP A 35 51.58 -30.91 -5.14
N SER A 36 51.07 -29.93 -4.34
CA SER A 36 50.30 -30.21 -3.12
C SER A 36 48.81 -30.00 -3.25
N GLY A 37 48.35 -29.33 -4.31
CA GLY A 37 46.94 -28.88 -4.48
C GLY A 37 46.50 -27.81 -3.49
N TYR A 38 47.43 -27.16 -2.79
CA TYR A 38 47.12 -26.18 -1.79
C TYR A 38 46.68 -24.86 -2.46
N ARG A 39 45.58 -24.27 -1.93
CA ARG A 39 44.97 -23.08 -2.45
C ARG A 39 45.44 -21.82 -1.70
N TYR A 40 45.84 -20.79 -2.44
CA TYR A 40 46.28 -19.52 -1.91
C TYR A 40 45.46 -18.38 -2.47
N TYR A 41 45.08 -17.45 -1.61
CA TYR A 41 44.28 -16.29 -1.94
C TYR A 41 45.10 -14.99 -1.75
N SER A 42 44.82 -13.98 -2.57
CA SER A 42 45.46 -12.69 -2.47
C SER A 42 44.61 -11.71 -1.64
N ALA A 43 45.25 -10.63 -1.15
CA ALA A 43 44.56 -9.56 -0.43
C ALA A 43 43.49 -8.86 -1.31
N ASP A 44 43.75 -8.76 -2.61
CA ASP A 44 42.80 -8.14 -3.56
C ASP A 44 41.45 -8.87 -3.64
N GLN A 45 41.42 -10.14 -3.28
CA GLN A 45 40.21 -10.95 -3.26
C GLN A 45 39.37 -10.77 -2.00
N GLU A 46 39.82 -10.03 -1.00
CA GLU A 46 39.11 -9.82 0.27
C GLU A 46 37.76 -9.11 0.03
N ARG A 47 37.75 -8.13 -0.87
CA ARG A 47 36.51 -7.39 -1.22
C ARG A 47 35.46 -8.30 -1.81
N ASP A 48 35.84 -9.14 -2.77
CA ASP A 48 34.93 -10.05 -3.45
C ASP A 48 34.43 -11.16 -2.51
N ALA A 49 35.31 -11.67 -1.64
CA ALA A 49 34.93 -12.63 -0.61
C ALA A 49 33.95 -12.06 0.43
N ALA A 50 34.17 -10.80 0.85
CA ALA A 50 33.28 -10.11 1.77
C ALA A 50 31.92 -9.82 1.13
N LEU A 51 31.91 -9.37 -0.14
CA LEU A 51 30.70 -9.15 -0.91
C LEU A 51 29.92 -10.47 -1.11
N LEU A 52 30.59 -11.53 -1.51
CA LEU A 52 30.00 -12.87 -1.66
C LEU A 52 29.34 -13.32 -0.35
N ARG A 53 30.01 -13.15 0.78
CA ARG A 53 29.45 -13.50 2.09
C ARG A 53 28.17 -12.70 2.38
N ALA A 54 28.19 -11.38 2.16
CA ALA A 54 27.00 -10.53 2.37
C ALA A 54 25.83 -10.94 1.47
N LEU A 55 26.11 -11.23 0.20
CA LEU A 55 25.11 -11.69 -0.75
C LEU A 55 24.51 -13.06 -0.37
N ARG A 56 25.34 -13.97 0.15
CA ARG A 56 24.84 -15.26 0.66
C ARG A 56 23.98 -15.12 1.91
N GLN A 57 24.32 -14.19 2.80
CA GLN A 57 23.45 -13.85 3.94
C GLN A 57 22.10 -13.27 3.50
N ALA A 58 22.06 -12.60 2.37
CA ALA A 58 20.83 -12.09 1.75
C ALA A 58 20.13 -13.12 0.84
N GLU A 59 20.51 -14.39 0.90
CA GLU A 59 19.94 -15.51 0.11
C GLU A 59 20.03 -15.31 -1.42
N VAL A 60 20.99 -14.49 -1.90
CA VAL A 60 21.20 -14.30 -3.33
C VAL A 60 21.69 -15.63 -3.96
N PRO A 61 21.07 -16.13 -5.05
CA PRO A 61 21.51 -17.33 -5.76
C PRO A 61 22.95 -17.20 -6.27
N LEU A 62 23.69 -18.31 -6.32
CA LEU A 62 25.09 -18.30 -6.76
C LEU A 62 25.27 -17.76 -8.19
N ALA A 63 24.36 -18.07 -9.10
CA ALA A 63 24.37 -17.54 -10.45
C ALA A 63 24.29 -15.99 -10.47
N ASP A 64 23.40 -15.43 -9.67
CA ASP A 64 23.25 -13.98 -9.51
C ASP A 64 24.51 -13.38 -8.86
N ILE A 65 25.11 -14.04 -7.87
CA ILE A 65 26.38 -13.60 -7.24
C ILE A 65 27.51 -13.58 -8.26
N THR A 66 27.65 -14.60 -9.10
CA THR A 66 28.65 -14.61 -10.16
C THR A 66 28.48 -13.43 -11.11
N ALA A 67 27.24 -13.12 -11.49
CA ALA A 67 26.95 -11.97 -12.33
C ALA A 67 27.29 -10.63 -11.63
N VAL A 68 27.03 -10.51 -10.33
CA VAL A 68 27.37 -9.33 -9.53
C VAL A 68 28.89 -9.13 -9.39
N LEU A 69 29.65 -10.20 -9.16
CA LEU A 69 31.09 -10.13 -9.01
C LEU A 69 31.83 -9.85 -10.34
N ALA A 70 31.29 -10.34 -11.46
CA ALA A 70 31.89 -10.18 -12.80
C ALA A 70 31.38 -8.95 -13.55
N GLY A 71 30.26 -8.36 -13.13
CA GLY A 71 29.56 -7.27 -13.82
C GLY A 71 30.05 -5.87 -13.41
N ASP A 72 29.59 -4.89 -14.19
CA ASP A 72 29.74 -3.49 -13.83
C ASP A 72 28.73 -3.09 -12.70
N PRO A 73 28.95 -1.94 -12.02
CA PRO A 73 28.11 -1.51 -10.92
C PRO A 73 26.61 -1.32 -11.27
N ALA A 74 26.29 -1.00 -12.54
CA ALA A 74 24.90 -0.79 -12.96
C ALA A 74 24.16 -2.13 -13.08
N SER A 75 24.79 -3.10 -13.77
CA SER A 75 24.29 -4.48 -13.87
C SER A 75 24.15 -5.16 -12.51
N ALA A 76 25.14 -5.00 -11.63
CA ALA A 76 25.09 -5.53 -10.27
C ALA A 76 23.91 -4.94 -9.49
N ARG A 77 23.65 -3.63 -9.61
CA ARG A 77 22.52 -2.96 -8.97
C ARG A 77 21.18 -3.50 -9.48
N GLU A 78 21.05 -3.74 -10.77
CA GLU A 78 19.82 -4.29 -11.37
C GLU A 78 19.51 -5.69 -10.84
N VAL A 79 20.51 -6.59 -10.82
CA VAL A 79 20.37 -7.96 -10.30
C VAL A 79 19.94 -7.94 -8.83
N LEU A 80 20.59 -7.11 -8.00
CA LEU A 80 20.28 -7.02 -6.57
C LEU A 80 18.91 -6.38 -6.31
N THR A 81 18.52 -5.39 -7.12
CA THR A 81 17.17 -4.78 -7.03
C THR A 81 16.09 -5.80 -7.41
N ALA A 82 16.31 -6.58 -8.45
CA ALA A 82 15.39 -7.65 -8.84
C ALA A 82 15.27 -8.73 -7.74
N HIS A 83 16.41 -9.12 -7.10
CA HIS A 83 16.41 -10.06 -5.99
C HIS A 83 15.64 -9.51 -4.78
N ALA A 84 15.84 -8.25 -4.41
CA ALA A 84 15.10 -7.60 -3.33
C ALA A 84 13.59 -7.58 -3.58
N ARG A 85 13.15 -7.35 -4.83
CA ARG A 85 11.73 -7.45 -5.21
C ARG A 85 11.18 -8.87 -5.04
N ARG A 86 11.95 -9.90 -5.47
CA ARG A 86 11.56 -11.32 -5.30
C ARG A 86 11.40 -11.70 -3.82
N LEU A 87 12.32 -11.25 -2.95
CA LEU A 87 12.23 -11.49 -1.50
C LEU A 87 10.98 -10.84 -0.90
N ARG A 88 10.68 -9.59 -1.26
CA ARG A 88 9.46 -8.90 -0.82
C ARG A 88 8.22 -9.65 -1.27
N SER A 89 8.12 -10.03 -2.54
CA SER A 89 6.97 -10.79 -3.06
C SER A 89 6.78 -12.13 -2.33
N ARG A 90 7.87 -12.85 -1.99
CA ARG A 90 7.79 -14.07 -1.19
C ARG A 90 7.30 -13.82 0.23
N ALA A 91 7.79 -12.76 0.87
CA ALA A 91 7.34 -12.38 2.20
C ALA A 91 5.85 -12.01 2.20
N ASP A 92 5.40 -11.23 1.21
CA ASP A 92 4.01 -10.85 1.04
C ASP A 92 3.10 -12.09 0.83
N THR A 93 3.54 -13.04 0.01
CA THR A 93 2.82 -14.32 -0.21
C THR A 93 2.75 -15.16 1.06
N ALA A 94 3.87 -15.27 1.78
CA ALA A 94 3.92 -16.05 3.02
C ALA A 94 3.04 -15.38 4.11
N HIS A 95 3.06 -14.06 4.21
CA HIS A 95 2.22 -13.31 5.14
C HIS A 95 0.74 -13.52 4.83
N ALA A 96 0.33 -13.39 3.56
CA ALA A 96 -1.03 -13.65 3.13
C ALA A 96 -1.49 -15.09 3.43
N ALA A 97 -0.60 -16.07 3.27
CA ALA A 97 -0.90 -17.48 3.61
C ALA A 97 -1.08 -17.69 5.12
N VAL A 98 -0.27 -17.04 5.95
CA VAL A 98 -0.42 -17.08 7.42
C VAL A 98 -1.72 -16.42 7.83
N GLU A 99 -2.06 -15.25 7.29
CA GLU A 99 -3.34 -14.59 7.55
C GLU A 99 -4.54 -15.44 7.10
N ALA A 100 -4.42 -16.11 5.96
CA ALA A 100 -5.46 -17.05 5.51
C ALA A 100 -5.60 -18.23 6.47
N ALA A 101 -4.50 -18.81 6.96
CA ALA A 101 -4.52 -19.89 7.93
C ALA A 101 -5.10 -19.44 9.28
N LEU A 102 -4.76 -18.22 9.74
CA LEU A 102 -5.36 -17.64 10.94
C LEU A 102 -6.87 -17.50 10.81
N ARG A 103 -7.37 -17.02 9.66
CA ARG A 103 -8.82 -16.96 9.39
C ARG A 103 -9.49 -18.34 9.41
N MET A 104 -8.80 -19.40 8.99
CA MET A 104 -9.33 -20.78 9.05
C MET A 104 -9.35 -21.35 10.46
N VAL A 105 -8.43 -20.93 11.31
CA VAL A 105 -8.36 -21.32 12.73
C VAL A 105 -9.32 -20.50 13.59
N GLU A 106 -9.45 -19.22 13.30
CA GLU A 106 -10.45 -18.34 13.87
C GLU A 106 -11.78 -18.69 13.18
N GLN A 107 -12.59 -19.53 13.83
CA GLN A 107 -13.94 -19.82 13.33
C GLN A 107 -14.69 -18.52 13.08
N PRO A 108 -15.53 -18.42 12.03
CA PRO A 108 -16.33 -17.24 11.76
C PRO A 108 -17.17 -16.94 12.99
N SER A 109 -16.71 -16.02 13.78
CA SER A 109 -17.36 -15.61 14.99
C SER A 109 -18.37 -14.53 14.64
N HIS A 110 -19.58 -14.69 15.12
CA HIS A 110 -20.57 -13.63 15.15
C HIS A 110 -19.92 -12.34 15.69
N GLY A 111 -19.90 -11.30 14.90
CA GLY A 111 -19.34 -10.01 15.25
C GLY A 111 -20.31 -8.90 14.87
N GLU A 112 -20.46 -7.93 15.76
CA GLU A 112 -21.32 -6.77 15.52
C GLU A 112 -20.56 -5.48 15.79
N VAL A 113 -20.80 -4.48 14.95
CA VAL A 113 -20.31 -3.12 15.18
C VAL A 113 -21.41 -2.11 14.90
N SER A 114 -21.66 -1.21 15.86
CA SER A 114 -22.70 -0.18 15.75
C SER A 114 -22.07 1.19 15.55
N VAL A 115 -22.62 1.97 14.60
CA VAL A 115 -22.19 3.33 14.26
C VAL A 115 -23.40 4.19 13.88
N GLY A 116 -23.21 5.51 13.78
CA GLY A 116 -24.22 6.41 13.25
C GLY A 116 -24.54 6.10 11.79
N GLY A 117 -25.83 6.04 11.44
CA GLY A 117 -26.26 5.70 10.09
C GLY A 117 -25.83 6.74 9.06
N ALA A 118 -25.95 8.03 9.39
CA ALA A 118 -25.46 9.14 8.55
C ALA A 118 -23.93 9.11 8.39
N GLU A 119 -23.19 8.71 9.46
CA GLU A 119 -21.74 8.57 9.43
C GLU A 119 -21.30 7.42 8.53
N LEU A 120 -21.95 6.25 8.64
CA LEU A 120 -21.70 5.11 7.76
C LEU A 120 -21.96 5.48 6.30
N ALA A 121 -23.10 6.11 6.03
CA ALA A 121 -23.42 6.55 4.68
C ALA A 121 -22.43 7.57 4.14
N SER A 122 -21.93 8.49 4.98
CA SER A 122 -20.84 9.41 4.60
C SER A 122 -19.56 8.65 4.29
N ALA A 123 -19.19 7.69 5.13
CA ALA A 123 -17.98 6.87 4.93
C ALA A 123 -18.05 6.09 3.61
N ILE A 124 -19.19 5.45 3.32
CA ILE A 124 -19.38 4.74 2.05
C ILE A 124 -19.23 5.70 0.86
N ARG A 125 -19.89 6.88 0.89
CA ARG A 125 -19.76 7.89 -0.18
C ARG A 125 -18.34 8.35 -0.41
N GLN A 126 -17.52 8.39 0.63
CA GLN A 126 -16.13 8.83 0.56
C GLN A 126 -15.22 7.76 -0.04
N VAL A 127 -15.42 6.49 0.32
CA VAL A 127 -14.49 5.42 -0.10
C VAL A 127 -14.90 4.75 -1.42
N HIS A 128 -16.21 4.60 -1.70
CA HIS A 128 -16.64 3.83 -2.86
C HIS A 128 -16.07 4.31 -4.21
N PRO A 129 -15.79 5.63 -4.45
CA PRO A 129 -15.24 6.06 -5.72
C PRO A 129 -13.84 5.51 -6.00
N ALA A 130 -13.13 5.07 -4.95
CA ALA A 130 -11.80 4.47 -5.09
C ALA A 130 -11.83 2.97 -5.41
N ALA A 131 -12.98 2.29 -5.35
CA ALA A 131 -13.09 0.90 -5.78
C ALA A 131 -12.99 0.78 -7.31
N ALA A 132 -12.40 -0.32 -7.79
CA ALA A 132 -12.30 -0.58 -9.22
C ALA A 132 -13.67 -0.96 -9.81
N ARG A 133 -14.03 -0.40 -10.98
CA ARG A 133 -15.32 -0.64 -11.63
C ARG A 133 -15.38 -1.95 -12.40
N THR A 134 -14.27 -2.33 -13.03
CA THR A 134 -14.12 -3.56 -13.81
C THR A 134 -12.81 -4.24 -13.42
N PRO A 135 -12.76 -4.82 -12.21
CA PRO A 135 -11.50 -5.28 -11.68
C PRO A 135 -11.06 -6.60 -12.33
N GLU A 136 -9.83 -6.63 -12.83
CA GLU A 136 -9.13 -7.89 -13.14
C GLU A 136 -8.94 -8.74 -11.87
N VAL A 137 -8.85 -8.06 -10.72
CA VAL A 137 -8.80 -8.63 -9.37
C VAL A 137 -10.13 -8.31 -8.70
N PRO A 138 -11.02 -9.30 -8.52
CA PRO A 138 -12.39 -9.08 -8.04
C PRO A 138 -12.49 -8.39 -6.69
N GLU A 139 -11.50 -8.56 -5.81
CA GLU A 139 -11.44 -7.95 -4.49
C GLU A 139 -11.35 -6.43 -4.55
N LEU A 140 -10.77 -5.87 -5.62
CA LEU A 140 -10.69 -4.41 -5.82
C LEU A 140 -12.05 -3.79 -6.17
N GLY A 141 -13.04 -4.58 -6.58
CA GLY A 141 -14.44 -4.17 -6.73
C GLY A 141 -15.22 -4.16 -5.42
N CYS A 142 -14.57 -4.44 -4.29
CA CYS A 142 -15.16 -4.45 -2.97
C CYS A 142 -14.67 -3.28 -2.12
N VAL A 143 -15.48 -2.91 -1.14
CA VAL A 143 -15.06 -2.15 0.02
C VAL A 143 -14.62 -3.14 1.09
N LEU A 144 -13.38 -3.00 1.57
CA LEU A 144 -12.94 -3.68 2.77
C LEU A 144 -13.55 -2.97 3.97
N VAL A 145 -14.27 -3.71 4.79
CA VAL A 145 -14.83 -3.27 6.07
C VAL A 145 -14.15 -4.06 7.17
N GLU A 146 -13.47 -3.39 8.06
CA GLU A 146 -12.79 -4.05 9.19
C GLU A 146 -13.04 -3.27 10.48
N TRP A 147 -13.16 -3.97 11.59
CA TRP A 147 -13.32 -3.32 12.88
C TRP A 147 -12.55 -3.99 14.01
N THR A 148 -12.26 -3.18 14.98
CA THR A 148 -11.74 -3.53 16.30
C THR A 148 -12.67 -2.95 17.34
N THR A 149 -12.33 -3.09 18.62
CA THR A 149 -13.07 -2.43 19.69
C THR A 149 -13.02 -0.90 19.64
N GLU A 150 -12.07 -0.32 18.93
CA GLU A 150 -11.79 1.13 18.92
C GLU A 150 -12.16 1.81 17.60
N VAL A 151 -12.16 1.07 16.50
CA VAL A 151 -12.33 1.67 15.15
C VAL A 151 -13.05 0.74 14.21
N LEU A 152 -13.98 1.30 13.43
CA LEU A 152 -14.52 0.72 12.21
C LEU A 152 -13.87 1.44 11.03
N ARG A 153 -13.27 0.69 10.12
CA ARG A 153 -12.53 1.21 8.98
C ARG A 153 -13.13 0.70 7.68
N LEU A 154 -13.39 1.62 6.76
CA LEU A 154 -13.78 1.33 5.38
C LEU A 154 -12.63 1.70 4.46
N VAL A 155 -12.26 0.79 3.55
CA VAL A 155 -11.15 0.97 2.63
C VAL A 155 -11.56 0.57 1.22
N ALA A 156 -11.18 1.38 0.24
CA ALA A 156 -11.31 1.04 -1.17
C ALA A 156 -10.06 1.46 -1.97
N THR A 157 -9.69 0.68 -2.98
CA THR A 157 -8.55 0.97 -3.85
C THR A 157 -8.73 0.35 -5.23
N ASP A 158 -8.21 1.04 -6.26
CA ASP A 158 -8.11 0.55 -7.64
C ASP A 158 -6.65 0.46 -8.14
N ARG A 159 -5.66 0.47 -7.21
CA ARG A 159 -4.21 0.55 -7.41
C ARG A 159 -3.67 1.95 -7.72
N TYR A 160 -4.48 2.86 -8.25
CA TYR A 160 -4.08 4.23 -8.57
C TYR A 160 -4.47 5.22 -7.48
N ARG A 161 -5.46 4.85 -6.70
CA ARG A 161 -5.91 5.58 -5.50
C ARG A 161 -6.27 4.61 -4.39
N LEU A 162 -6.17 5.10 -3.16
CA LEU A 162 -6.57 4.39 -1.95
C LEU A 162 -7.35 5.37 -1.09
N ALA A 163 -8.57 5.02 -0.72
CA ALA A 163 -9.40 5.78 0.20
C ALA A 163 -9.60 5.00 1.49
N VAL A 164 -9.37 5.64 2.62
CA VAL A 164 -9.52 5.08 3.96
C VAL A 164 -10.37 6.01 4.81
N ARG A 165 -11.45 5.51 5.38
CA ARG A 165 -12.30 6.23 6.32
C ARG A 165 -12.41 5.47 7.63
N GLU A 166 -12.16 6.16 8.73
CA GLU A 166 -12.28 5.63 10.09
C GLU A 166 -13.49 6.23 10.79
N LEU A 167 -14.25 5.37 11.47
CA LEU A 167 -15.37 5.73 12.32
C LEU A 167 -15.12 5.21 13.74
N VAL A 168 -15.60 5.96 14.72
CA VAL A 168 -15.57 5.50 16.12
C VAL A 168 -16.85 4.70 16.38
N PRO A 169 -16.76 3.40 16.72
CA PRO A 169 -17.94 2.59 17.01
C PRO A 169 -18.65 3.07 18.28
N HIS A 170 -19.97 3.06 18.27
CA HIS A 170 -20.78 3.23 19.48
C HIS A 170 -20.73 1.98 20.35
N ARG A 171 -20.70 0.79 19.72
CA ARG A 171 -20.67 -0.51 20.37
C ARG A 171 -20.01 -1.52 19.46
N VAL A 172 -19.27 -2.46 20.06
CA VAL A 172 -18.72 -3.63 19.37
C VAL A 172 -19.05 -4.87 20.20
N VAL A 173 -19.47 -5.94 19.55
CA VAL A 173 -19.73 -7.25 20.15
C VAL A 173 -18.97 -8.30 19.35
N GLY A 174 -18.34 -9.22 20.04
CA GLY A 174 -17.51 -10.25 19.44
C GLY A 174 -16.08 -9.78 19.13
N PRO A 175 -15.27 -10.63 18.52
CA PRO A 175 -13.91 -10.32 18.16
C PRO A 175 -13.80 -9.33 17.00
N PRO A 176 -12.60 -8.76 16.75
CA PRO A 176 -12.31 -8.03 15.53
C PRO A 176 -12.68 -8.84 14.28
N ASN A 177 -13.24 -8.18 13.30
CA ASN A 177 -13.69 -8.85 12.07
C ASN A 177 -13.29 -8.06 10.82
N ARG A 178 -13.35 -8.74 9.67
CA ARG A 178 -13.00 -8.20 8.36
C ARG A 178 -13.89 -8.79 7.28
N LEU A 179 -14.52 -7.92 6.48
CA LEU A 179 -15.43 -8.29 5.40
C LEU A 179 -15.01 -7.61 4.10
N LEU A 180 -15.18 -8.32 2.98
CA LEU A 180 -15.14 -7.73 1.64
C LEU A 180 -16.58 -7.64 1.12
N VAL A 181 -17.09 -6.43 1.02
CA VAL A 181 -18.46 -6.19 0.54
C VAL A 181 -18.38 -5.56 -0.84
N PRO A 182 -19.04 -6.14 -1.88
CA PRO A 182 -19.11 -5.53 -3.19
C PRO A 182 -19.54 -4.08 -3.14
N VAL A 183 -18.86 -3.21 -3.87
CA VAL A 183 -19.10 -1.76 -3.82
C VAL A 183 -20.55 -1.41 -4.16
N ASP A 184 -21.18 -2.12 -5.10
CA ASP A 184 -22.57 -1.87 -5.48
C ASP A 184 -23.55 -2.16 -4.33
N ALA A 185 -23.30 -3.20 -3.53
CA ALA A 185 -24.09 -3.51 -2.35
C ALA A 185 -23.94 -2.42 -1.27
N MET A 186 -22.72 -1.92 -1.05
CA MET A 186 -22.49 -0.80 -0.13
C MET A 186 -23.21 0.46 -0.59
N VAL A 187 -23.15 0.78 -1.89
CA VAL A 187 -23.85 1.93 -2.45
C VAL A 187 -25.36 1.78 -2.37
N ALA A 188 -25.88 0.57 -2.62
CA ALA A 188 -27.32 0.27 -2.49
C ALA A 188 -27.85 0.44 -1.06
N ALA A 189 -27.01 0.22 -0.04
CA ALA A 189 -27.35 0.41 1.37
C ALA A 189 -27.44 1.88 1.81
N LEU A 190 -26.87 2.82 1.05
CA LEU A 190 -26.82 4.25 1.42
C LEU A 190 -28.18 4.85 1.77
N PRO A 191 -29.25 4.71 0.93
CA PRO A 191 -30.54 5.33 1.22
C PRO A 191 -31.20 4.78 2.48
N TRP A 192 -30.88 3.53 2.82
CA TRP A 192 -31.38 2.91 4.04
C TRP A 192 -30.60 3.43 5.25
N ALA A 193 -29.26 3.41 5.22
CA ALA A 193 -28.40 3.83 6.32
C ALA A 193 -28.70 5.27 6.79
N VAL A 194 -28.90 6.21 5.85
CA VAL A 194 -29.20 7.62 6.16
C VAL A 194 -30.50 7.81 6.96
N ARG A 195 -31.45 6.88 6.86
CA ARG A 195 -32.74 7.00 7.53
C ARG A 195 -32.74 6.55 8.99
N HIS A 196 -31.63 5.96 9.47
CA HIS A 196 -31.50 5.44 10.82
C HIS A 196 -30.46 6.24 11.59
N ASP A 197 -30.77 6.60 12.83
CA ASP A 197 -29.84 7.33 13.71
C ASP A 197 -28.60 6.49 13.99
N ALA A 198 -28.80 5.20 14.27
CA ALA A 198 -27.73 4.22 14.46
C ALA A 198 -28.02 2.96 13.66
N VAL A 199 -26.95 2.36 13.13
CA VAL A 199 -27.01 1.12 12.37
C VAL A 199 -25.98 0.15 12.91
N ARG A 200 -26.31 -1.12 12.88
CA ARG A 200 -25.43 -2.21 13.30
C ARG A 200 -25.09 -3.07 12.11
N LEU A 201 -23.82 -3.21 11.82
CA LEU A 201 -23.29 -4.19 10.91
C LEU A 201 -23.14 -5.50 11.69
N VAL A 202 -23.82 -6.52 11.24
CA VAL A 202 -23.77 -7.88 11.79
C VAL A 202 -23.04 -8.76 10.78
N ALA A 203 -22.00 -9.46 11.25
CA ALA A 203 -21.28 -10.44 10.45
C ALA A 203 -21.51 -11.83 11.05
N GLU A 204 -21.96 -12.74 10.22
CA GLU A 204 -22.07 -14.16 10.50
C GLU A 204 -21.21 -14.91 9.48
N ALA A 205 -20.89 -16.17 9.74
CA ALA A 205 -19.94 -17.01 9.00
C ALA A 205 -19.69 -16.62 7.53
N ASP A 206 -20.76 -16.60 6.71
CA ASP A 206 -20.66 -16.34 5.27
C ASP A 206 -21.53 -15.14 4.82
N ASP A 207 -22.25 -14.52 5.76
CA ASP A 207 -23.19 -13.44 5.50
C ASP A 207 -22.93 -12.22 6.36
N ALA A 208 -23.32 -11.07 5.85
CA ALA A 208 -23.36 -9.84 6.62
C ALA A 208 -24.65 -9.07 6.33
N SER A 209 -25.06 -8.27 7.29
CA SER A 209 -26.22 -7.42 7.12
C SER A 209 -26.09 -6.10 7.89
N LEU A 210 -26.88 -5.11 7.47
CA LEU A 210 -27.11 -3.90 8.23
C LEU A 210 -28.49 -3.98 8.88
N VAL A 211 -28.55 -3.72 10.16
CA VAL A 211 -29.76 -3.72 10.98
C VAL A 211 -29.88 -2.37 11.69
N ALA A 212 -31.09 -1.86 11.85
CA ALA A 212 -31.31 -0.67 12.67
C ALA A 212 -30.92 -0.95 14.14
N ASP A 213 -30.19 -0.03 14.77
CA ASP A 213 -29.70 -0.22 16.15
C ASP A 213 -30.45 0.68 17.13
N HIS A 214 -31.77 0.49 17.23
CA HIS A 214 -32.58 1.24 18.21
C HIS A 214 -33.41 0.28 19.06
N PRO A 215 -33.42 0.44 20.38
CA PRO A 215 -34.36 -0.29 21.24
C PRO A 215 -35.76 0.29 21.00
N GLY A 216 -36.56 -0.32 20.14
CA GLY A 216 -37.91 0.10 19.84
C GLY A 216 -38.29 0.13 18.35
N ASP A 217 -37.34 -0.03 17.46
CA ASP A 217 -37.66 -0.28 16.06
C ASP A 217 -38.22 -1.73 15.93
N ASP A 218 -39.53 -1.82 15.82
CA ASP A 218 -40.17 -3.08 15.51
C ASP A 218 -39.53 -3.67 14.24
N ALA A 219 -39.51 -5.00 14.17
CA ALA A 219 -38.96 -5.81 13.07
C ALA A 219 -39.45 -5.47 11.64
N ALA A 220 -40.13 -4.35 11.45
CA ALA A 220 -40.64 -3.81 10.18
C ALA A 220 -39.66 -2.85 9.47
N THR A 221 -38.54 -2.43 10.08
CA THR A 221 -37.57 -1.47 9.49
C THR A 221 -36.55 -2.10 8.55
N GLY A 222 -36.63 -3.40 8.34
CA GLY A 222 -35.90 -4.11 7.28
C GLY A 222 -34.38 -4.23 7.54
N GLU A 223 -33.93 -5.46 7.51
CA GLU A 223 -32.52 -5.84 7.37
C GLU A 223 -32.08 -5.60 5.93
N VAL A 224 -30.88 -5.04 5.73
CA VAL A 224 -30.26 -4.91 4.42
C VAL A 224 -29.14 -5.93 4.31
N PRO A 225 -29.30 -6.98 3.49
CA PRO A 225 -28.25 -7.95 3.30
C PRO A 225 -27.04 -7.30 2.61
N LEU A 226 -25.86 -7.63 3.09
CA LEU A 226 -24.58 -7.25 2.51
C LEU A 226 -23.87 -8.52 2.06
N PRO A 227 -23.98 -8.89 0.78
CA PRO A 227 -23.25 -10.04 0.28
C PRO A 227 -21.77 -9.84 0.53
N THR A 228 -21.09 -10.87 1.01
CA THR A 228 -19.66 -10.86 1.25
C THR A 228 -18.91 -11.62 0.16
N ARG A 229 -17.64 -11.39 0.05
CA ARG A 229 -16.74 -12.10 -0.87
C ARG A 229 -15.50 -12.55 -0.13
N ASP A 230 -15.10 -13.79 -0.37
CA ASP A 230 -13.81 -14.27 0.05
C ASP A 230 -12.70 -13.70 -0.82
N GLY A 231 -11.54 -13.47 -0.25
CA GLY A 231 -10.37 -13.02 -0.99
C GLY A 231 -9.35 -12.26 -0.14
N ASN A 232 -8.20 -12.02 -0.76
CA ASN A 232 -7.13 -11.24 -0.15
C ASN A 232 -7.17 -9.81 -0.67
N TYR A 233 -7.52 -8.88 0.21
CA TYR A 233 -7.43 -7.47 -0.10
C TYR A 233 -5.97 -7.00 0.00
N PRO A 234 -5.51 -6.08 -0.86
CA PRO A 234 -4.15 -5.54 -0.78
C PRO A 234 -3.82 -4.98 0.60
N ASP A 235 -2.57 -5.17 1.03
CA ASP A 235 -2.07 -4.61 2.29
C ASP A 235 -1.93 -3.08 2.19
N TYR A 236 -3.05 -2.40 2.39
CA TYR A 236 -3.12 -0.94 2.33
C TYR A 236 -2.39 -0.27 3.51
N ARG A 237 -2.27 -0.96 4.66
CA ARG A 237 -1.56 -0.43 5.82
C ARG A 237 -0.09 -0.21 5.50
N ARG A 238 0.52 -1.16 4.81
CA ARG A 238 1.89 -1.01 4.34
C ARG A 238 2.09 0.22 3.45
N VAL A 239 1.10 0.55 2.61
CA VAL A 239 1.16 1.76 1.79
C VAL A 239 1.15 3.00 2.68
N LEU A 240 0.27 3.05 3.69
CA LEU A 240 0.19 4.16 4.64
C LEU A 240 1.46 4.28 5.49
N ASP A 241 2.00 3.17 5.98
CA ASP A 241 3.19 3.12 6.85
C ASP A 241 4.48 3.49 6.11
N THR A 242 4.51 3.34 4.80
CA THR A 242 5.68 3.68 3.96
C THR A 242 5.65 5.09 3.40
N LEU A 243 4.63 5.89 3.72
CA LEU A 243 4.58 7.29 3.30
C LEU A 243 5.75 8.08 3.89
N ALA A 244 6.58 8.63 3.01
CA ALA A 244 7.66 9.52 3.44
C ALA A 244 7.10 10.91 3.81
N PRO A 245 7.83 11.69 4.62
CA PRO A 245 7.44 13.06 4.93
C PRO A 245 7.24 13.89 3.65
N HIS A 246 6.17 14.69 3.62
CA HIS A 246 5.88 15.56 2.50
C HIS A 246 6.94 16.67 2.35
N THR A 247 7.25 17.02 1.12
CA THR A 247 8.17 18.11 0.74
C THR A 247 7.42 19.36 0.30
N CYS A 248 6.14 19.20 -0.08
CA CYS A 248 5.28 20.28 -0.50
C CYS A 248 3.85 20.07 0.03
N ARG A 249 3.19 21.14 0.43
CA ARG A 249 1.78 21.17 0.80
C ARG A 249 1.06 22.27 0.01
N ILE A 250 -0.13 21.94 -0.46
CA ILE A 250 -1.02 22.86 -1.16
C ILE A 250 -2.36 22.84 -0.43
N VAL A 251 -2.77 23.98 0.12
CA VAL A 251 -4.12 24.19 0.67
C VAL A 251 -4.86 25.12 -0.27
N THR A 252 -6.01 24.68 -0.77
CA THR A 252 -6.81 25.47 -1.71
C THR A 252 -8.29 25.18 -1.53
N THR A 253 -9.14 26.06 -2.07
CA THR A 253 -10.58 25.86 -2.05
C THR A 253 -10.97 24.67 -2.91
N ARG A 254 -11.69 23.73 -2.31
CA ARG A 254 -12.07 22.46 -2.94
C ARG A 254 -12.86 22.64 -4.23
N THR A 255 -13.82 23.56 -4.26
CA THR A 255 -14.64 23.84 -5.45
C THR A 255 -13.80 24.43 -6.58
N ALA A 256 -12.92 25.40 -6.29
CA ALA A 256 -12.04 25.98 -7.31
C ALA A 256 -11.08 24.94 -7.92
N LEU A 257 -10.55 24.02 -7.11
CA LEU A 257 -9.71 22.94 -7.63
C LEU A 257 -10.54 21.98 -8.49
N LEU A 258 -11.76 21.61 -8.09
CA LEU A 258 -12.63 20.75 -8.89
C LEU A 258 -13.01 21.39 -10.23
N ASP A 259 -13.34 22.69 -10.24
CA ASP A 259 -13.68 23.42 -11.47
C ASP A 259 -12.47 23.45 -12.44
N ALA A 260 -11.27 23.71 -11.89
CA ALA A 260 -10.04 23.68 -12.67
C ALA A 260 -9.72 22.26 -13.24
N LEU A 261 -9.91 21.22 -12.44
CA LEU A 261 -9.73 19.82 -12.88
C LEU A 261 -10.75 19.43 -13.95
N ALA A 262 -12.01 19.91 -13.85
CA ALA A 262 -13.05 19.64 -14.83
C ALA A 262 -12.79 20.30 -16.19
N ALA A 263 -12.10 21.43 -16.20
CA ALA A 263 -11.73 22.16 -17.41
C ALA A 263 -10.41 21.69 -18.04
N ALA A 264 -9.61 20.90 -17.29
CA ALA A 264 -8.28 20.48 -17.72
C ALA A 264 -8.29 19.29 -18.68
N GLY A 265 -7.19 19.15 -19.45
CA GLY A 265 -6.93 17.96 -20.24
C GLY A 265 -6.45 16.78 -19.39
N ASN A 266 -6.28 15.62 -20.02
CA ASN A 266 -5.71 14.43 -19.41
C ASN A 266 -4.39 14.05 -20.11
N PRO A 267 -3.24 14.00 -19.39
CA PRO A 267 -3.08 14.33 -17.97
C PRO A 267 -3.13 15.83 -17.68
N VAL A 268 -3.53 16.17 -16.44
CA VAL A 268 -3.45 17.55 -15.93
C VAL A 268 -2.18 17.74 -15.12
N VAL A 269 -1.45 18.82 -15.39
CA VAL A 269 -0.26 19.21 -14.60
C VAL A 269 -0.68 20.16 -13.49
N LEU A 270 -0.30 19.84 -12.24
CA LEU A 270 -0.35 20.73 -11.09
C LEU A 270 1.05 21.27 -10.82
N GLU A 271 1.17 22.60 -10.73
CA GLU A 271 2.43 23.28 -10.45
C GLU A 271 2.22 24.39 -9.43
N THR A 272 3.05 24.43 -8.38
CA THR A 272 2.99 25.47 -7.34
C THR A 272 3.60 26.77 -7.82
N GLY A 273 2.92 27.90 -7.54
CA GLY A 273 3.34 29.24 -7.95
C GLY A 273 3.25 30.27 -6.82
N GLY A 274 3.92 30.04 -5.68
CA GLY A 274 3.82 30.92 -4.52
C GLY A 274 2.46 30.78 -3.83
N ASP A 275 1.59 31.79 -3.96
CA ASP A 275 0.24 31.82 -3.38
C ASP A 275 -0.82 31.26 -4.33
N THR A 276 -0.42 30.53 -5.33
CA THR A 276 -1.30 29.89 -6.32
C THR A 276 -0.84 28.47 -6.64
N VAL A 277 -1.75 27.69 -7.18
CA VAL A 277 -1.47 26.44 -7.88
C VAL A 277 -1.99 26.54 -9.32
N HIS A 278 -1.14 26.26 -10.28
CA HIS A 278 -1.53 26.11 -11.68
C HIS A 278 -2.07 24.71 -11.90
N VAL A 279 -3.22 24.57 -12.52
CA VAL A 279 -3.91 23.31 -12.82
C VAL A 279 -4.20 23.31 -14.32
N GLY A 280 -3.29 22.72 -15.11
CA GLY A 280 -3.29 22.94 -16.55
C GLY A 280 -3.17 24.41 -16.88
N ASP A 281 -4.13 24.98 -17.62
CA ASP A 281 -4.17 26.40 -17.99
C ASP A 281 -4.84 27.29 -16.92
N ALA A 282 -5.47 26.71 -15.92
CA ALA A 282 -6.14 27.45 -14.85
C ALA A 282 -5.17 27.80 -13.72
N THR A 283 -5.44 28.95 -13.06
CA THR A 283 -4.72 29.38 -11.86
C THR A 283 -5.70 29.47 -10.70
N VAL A 284 -5.43 28.75 -9.62
CA VAL A 284 -6.26 28.69 -8.42
C VAL A 284 -5.49 29.27 -7.25
N SER A 285 -6.12 30.10 -6.44
CA SER A 285 -5.53 30.62 -5.20
C SER A 285 -5.26 29.47 -4.24
N ALA A 286 -4.07 29.46 -3.66
CA ALA A 286 -3.62 28.41 -2.75
C ALA A 286 -2.62 28.94 -1.75
N VAL A 287 -2.49 28.25 -0.61
CA VAL A 287 -1.36 28.43 0.30
C VAL A 287 -0.42 27.27 0.06
N CYS A 288 0.76 27.58 -0.49
CA CYS A 288 1.75 26.56 -0.81
C CYS A 288 2.94 26.63 0.16
N SER A 289 3.39 25.47 0.63
CA SER A 289 4.69 25.34 1.30
C SER A 289 5.54 24.33 0.52
N GLY A 290 6.69 24.80 0.03
CA GLY A 290 7.52 24.03 -0.90
C GLY A 290 7.08 24.19 -2.36
N THR A 291 7.76 23.50 -3.26
CA THR A 291 7.50 23.52 -4.70
C THR A 291 7.22 22.10 -5.20
N ALA A 292 6.26 21.99 -6.09
CA ALA A 292 5.94 20.71 -6.73
C ALA A 292 5.46 20.96 -8.18
N ARG A 293 5.77 19.99 -9.04
CA ARG A 293 5.20 19.88 -10.40
C ARG A 293 4.93 18.42 -10.69
N LEU A 294 3.64 18.07 -10.82
CA LEU A 294 3.17 16.70 -10.94
C LEU A 294 2.04 16.64 -11.96
N ALA A 295 1.90 15.50 -12.61
CA ALA A 295 0.75 15.25 -13.47
C ALA A 295 -0.19 14.22 -12.83
N PHE A 296 -1.48 14.40 -13.06
CA PHE A 296 -2.52 13.49 -12.59
C PHE A 296 -3.52 13.17 -13.71
N ASP A 297 -4.16 12.02 -13.58
CA ASP A 297 -5.40 11.77 -14.30
C ASP A 297 -6.54 12.48 -13.56
N PRO A 298 -7.24 13.45 -14.18
CA PRO A 298 -8.37 14.13 -13.55
C PRO A 298 -9.48 13.17 -13.11
N ALA A 299 -9.67 12.06 -13.81
CA ALA A 299 -10.66 11.04 -13.45
C ALA A 299 -10.31 10.30 -12.16
N VAL A 300 -9.05 10.36 -11.72
CA VAL A 300 -8.59 9.77 -10.45
C VAL A 300 -8.52 10.84 -9.35
N LEU A 301 -7.98 12.02 -9.65
CA LEU A 301 -7.79 13.08 -8.65
C LEU A 301 -9.12 13.78 -8.28
N ALA A 302 -9.98 14.13 -9.23
CA ALA A 302 -11.20 14.85 -8.94
C ALA A 302 -12.16 14.12 -7.98
N PRO A 303 -12.42 12.82 -8.10
CA PRO A 303 -13.22 12.09 -7.11
C PRO A 303 -12.59 12.08 -5.71
N ALA A 304 -11.26 12.03 -5.60
CA ALA A 304 -10.57 12.09 -4.30
C ALA A 304 -10.75 13.45 -3.63
N VAL A 305 -10.66 14.53 -4.40
CA VAL A 305 -10.94 15.91 -3.93
C VAL A 305 -12.43 16.09 -3.58
N ALA A 306 -13.33 15.56 -4.40
CA ALA A 306 -14.77 15.65 -4.20
C ALA A 306 -15.26 14.91 -2.95
N ALA A 307 -14.60 13.81 -2.57
CA ALA A 307 -14.93 13.00 -1.40
C ALA A 307 -14.63 13.73 -0.07
N GLY A 308 -13.79 14.75 -0.07
CA GLY A 308 -13.52 15.59 1.10
C GLY A 308 -14.76 16.36 1.55
N VAL A 309 -14.80 16.74 2.84
CA VAL A 309 -15.82 17.60 3.42
C VAL A 309 -15.23 19.00 3.68
N GLY A 310 -16.11 20.00 3.84
CA GLY A 310 -15.69 21.39 4.06
C GLY A 310 -15.26 22.12 2.78
N PRO A 311 -14.87 23.40 2.92
CA PRO A 311 -14.54 24.26 1.79
C PRO A 311 -13.12 24.00 1.24
N ASP A 312 -12.20 23.54 2.06
CA ASP A 312 -10.79 23.45 1.73
C ASP A 312 -10.30 22.00 1.55
N VAL A 313 -9.29 21.85 0.70
CA VAL A 313 -8.57 20.60 0.49
C VAL A 313 -7.08 20.83 0.68
N LEU A 314 -6.43 19.85 1.33
CA LEU A 314 -4.99 19.76 1.51
C LEU A 314 -4.44 18.67 0.62
N LEU A 315 -3.45 19.01 -0.20
CA LEU A 315 -2.60 18.05 -0.93
C LEU A 315 -1.23 18.03 -0.28
N GLU A 316 -0.79 16.85 0.17
CA GLU A 316 0.55 16.63 0.72
C GLU A 316 1.35 15.81 -0.29
N ILE A 317 2.43 16.39 -0.78
CA ILE A 317 3.23 15.85 -1.88
C ILE A 317 4.62 15.53 -1.36
N THR A 318 5.10 14.34 -1.66
CA THR A 318 6.45 13.88 -1.28
C THR A 318 7.39 13.92 -2.49
N ALA A 319 7.04 13.23 -3.57
CA ALA A 319 7.81 13.16 -4.82
C ALA A 319 6.90 12.74 -5.99
N ALA A 320 7.39 12.89 -7.22
CA ALA A 320 6.59 12.61 -8.42
C ALA A 320 6.29 11.10 -8.65
N ASP A 321 7.01 10.22 -7.99
CA ASP A 321 6.84 8.76 -8.04
C ASP A 321 6.19 8.19 -6.78
N GLN A 322 5.72 9.06 -5.88
CA GLN A 322 5.06 8.72 -4.63
C GLN A 322 3.60 9.17 -4.64
N PRO A 323 2.71 8.51 -3.89
CA PRO A 323 1.33 8.92 -3.80
C PRO A 323 1.21 10.30 -3.14
N THR A 324 0.34 11.14 -3.69
CA THR A 324 -0.08 12.39 -3.06
C THR A 324 -1.20 12.09 -2.09
N VAL A 325 -1.08 12.59 -0.86
CA VAL A 325 -2.12 12.49 0.17
C VAL A 325 -3.11 13.64 -0.02
N VAL A 326 -4.40 13.30 -0.12
CA VAL A 326 -5.51 14.25 -0.22
C VAL A 326 -6.33 14.18 1.05
N ARG A 327 -6.49 15.31 1.74
CA ARG A 327 -7.24 15.41 3.01
C ARG A 327 -8.13 16.65 3.04
N SER A 328 -9.12 16.60 3.91
CA SER A 328 -9.88 17.80 4.33
C SER A 328 -9.35 18.31 5.66
N ALA A 329 -9.34 19.62 5.86
CA ALA A 329 -9.03 20.22 7.15
C ALA A 329 -10.11 19.94 8.21
N ASP A 330 -11.35 19.72 7.79
CA ASP A 330 -12.53 19.53 8.66
C ASP A 330 -12.76 18.08 9.07
N GLN A 331 -11.99 17.13 8.50
CA GLN A 331 -12.19 15.70 8.76
C GLN A 331 -10.89 14.90 8.73
N GLY A 332 -10.26 14.76 9.90
CA GLY A 332 -9.00 14.03 10.04
C GLY A 332 -9.12 12.50 9.88
N SER A 333 -10.34 11.94 9.94
CA SER A 333 -10.62 10.50 9.87
C SER A 333 -10.83 9.97 8.44
N PHE A 334 -10.64 10.81 7.43
CA PHE A 334 -10.67 10.43 6.01
C PHE A 334 -9.36 10.80 5.33
N THR A 335 -8.76 9.84 4.66
CA THR A 335 -7.52 10.02 3.90
C THR A 335 -7.65 9.34 2.55
N THR A 336 -7.27 10.06 1.49
CA THR A 336 -7.14 9.48 0.16
C THR A 336 -5.72 9.64 -0.35
N LEU A 337 -5.18 8.61 -0.96
CA LEU A 337 -3.93 8.62 -1.70
C LEU A 337 -4.23 8.58 -3.19
N VAL A 338 -3.53 9.38 -3.98
CA VAL A 338 -3.65 9.43 -5.43
C VAL A 338 -2.27 9.33 -6.05
N MET A 339 -2.07 8.38 -6.96
CA MET A 339 -0.80 8.23 -7.68
C MET A 339 -0.71 9.27 -8.79
N PRO A 340 0.39 10.04 -8.85
CA PRO A 340 0.70 10.85 -10.02
C PRO A 340 0.95 9.97 -11.27
N VAL A 341 0.68 10.52 -12.46
CA VAL A 341 1.07 9.89 -13.72
C VAL A 341 2.46 10.38 -14.13
N ARG A 342 3.21 9.53 -14.81
CA ARG A 342 4.53 9.93 -15.33
C ARG A 342 4.34 10.98 -16.41
N MET A 343 5.13 12.05 -16.32
CA MET A 343 5.29 13.00 -17.42
C MET A 343 6.38 12.46 -18.36
N ASP A 344 6.06 12.26 -19.63
CA ASP A 344 7.08 12.06 -20.64
C ASP A 344 7.91 13.34 -20.73
N GLN A 345 9.23 13.21 -20.63
CA GLN A 345 10.18 14.33 -20.70
C GLN A 345 10.33 14.81 -22.14
#